data_bca72d3880cbc0da4f0342050daa690a
#
_entry.id   bca72d3880cbc0da4f0342050daa690a
#
_cell.length_a   1.000
_cell.length_b   1.000
_cell.length_c   1.000
_cell.angle_alpha   90.00
_cell.angle_beta   90.00
_cell.angle_gamma   90.00
#
_symmetry.space_group_name_H-M   'P 1'
#
loop_
_entity.id
_entity.type
_entity.pdbx_description
1 polymer ?
#
loop_
_entity_poly.entity_id
_entity_poly.type
_entity_poly.pdbx_seq_one_letter_code
_entity_poly.pdbx_strand_id
1 'polypeptide(L)'
;DCQKKAYGDGLDPEYMHPYMWVCKSHYYSSDISFYNFPYTFGNLFAQGLYNLYCEQGDAFVARYKEMLRLTPVHTIEEDGAMLGIDLTKKDFWEASLKSIAEEIEEFCRL
;
A
#
# COMPACT_ATOMS: atom_id res chain seq x y z
N ASP A 1 8.58 -17.38 -14.37
CA ASP A 1 8.58 -16.14 -15.16
C ASP A 1 8.07 -14.93 -14.36
N CYS A 2 6.94 -15.03 -13.64
CA CYS A 2 6.41 -13.92 -12.84
C CYS A 2 7.38 -13.47 -11.73
N GLN A 3 8.00 -14.41 -11.00
CA GLN A 3 9.00 -14.08 -9.98
C GLN A 3 10.21 -13.35 -10.59
N LYS A 4 10.71 -13.80 -11.73
CA LYS A 4 11.81 -13.12 -12.44
C LYS A 4 11.46 -11.70 -12.85
N LYS A 5 10.23 -11.50 -13.32
CA LYS A 5 9.75 -10.15 -13.70
C LYS A 5 9.58 -9.23 -12.50
N ALA A 6 9.12 -9.76 -11.36
CA ALA A 6 8.84 -8.98 -10.16
C ALA A 6 10.11 -8.62 -9.38
N TYR A 7 11.06 -9.54 -9.31
CA TYR A 7 12.25 -9.39 -8.44
C TYR A 7 13.55 -9.12 -9.21
N GLY A 8 13.52 -9.18 -10.56
CA GLY A 8 14.72 -8.96 -11.37
C GLY A 8 15.86 -9.89 -10.97
N ASP A 9 16.98 -9.32 -10.60
CA ASP A 9 18.19 -9.99 -10.11
C ASP A 9 18.22 -10.18 -8.57
N GLY A 10 17.18 -9.73 -7.86
CA GLY A 10 17.08 -9.88 -6.41
C GLY A 10 16.87 -11.30 -5.90
N LEU A 11 16.59 -12.27 -6.79
CA LEU A 11 16.48 -13.69 -6.46
C LEU A 11 17.46 -14.53 -7.27
N ASP A 12 18.05 -15.53 -6.59
CA ASP A 12 18.88 -16.51 -7.26
C ASP A 12 18.05 -17.34 -8.25
N PRO A 13 18.36 -17.30 -9.56
CA PRO A 13 17.58 -17.98 -10.60
C PRO A 13 17.60 -19.51 -10.49
N GLU A 14 18.59 -20.10 -9.81
CA GLU A 14 18.71 -21.56 -9.64
C GLU A 14 17.81 -22.09 -8.53
N TYR A 15 17.41 -21.24 -7.57
CA TYR A 15 16.62 -21.64 -6.40
C TYR A 15 15.16 -21.14 -6.42
N MET A 16 14.66 -20.74 -7.57
CA MET A 16 13.26 -20.33 -7.71
C MET A 16 12.32 -21.53 -7.62
N HIS A 17 11.32 -21.42 -6.75
CA HIS A 17 10.31 -22.47 -6.57
C HIS A 17 9.09 -22.22 -7.46
N PRO A 18 8.79 -23.13 -8.43
CA PRO A 18 7.69 -22.92 -9.41
C PRO A 18 6.30 -22.90 -8.78
N TYR A 19 6.15 -23.49 -7.60
CA TYR A 19 4.86 -23.61 -6.89
C TYR A 19 4.78 -22.74 -5.64
N MET A 20 5.55 -21.66 -5.55
CA MET A 20 5.53 -20.76 -4.39
C MET A 20 4.13 -20.21 -4.10
N TRP A 21 3.31 -20.00 -5.12
CA TRP A 21 1.93 -19.54 -5.00
C TRP A 21 1.03 -20.48 -4.18
N VAL A 22 1.33 -21.78 -4.13
CA VAL A 22 0.55 -22.77 -3.36
C VAL A 22 0.59 -22.48 -1.86
N CYS A 23 1.66 -21.83 -1.38
CA CYS A 23 1.78 -21.44 0.02
C CYS A 23 0.86 -20.27 0.40
N LYS A 24 0.19 -19.65 -0.58
CA LYS A 24 -0.65 -18.47 -0.39
C LYS A 24 -2.12 -18.80 -0.62
N SER A 25 -2.82 -19.17 0.44
CA SER A 25 -4.26 -19.51 0.41
C SER A 25 -5.12 -18.43 -0.25
N HIS A 26 -4.70 -17.17 -0.19
CA HIS A 26 -5.38 -16.04 -0.81
C HIS A 26 -5.63 -16.19 -2.32
N TYR A 27 -4.86 -17.04 -3.03
CA TYR A 27 -5.05 -17.26 -4.46
C TYR A 27 -6.14 -18.27 -4.79
N TYR A 28 -6.47 -19.18 -3.88
CA TYR A 28 -7.37 -20.30 -4.18
C TYR A 28 -8.39 -20.61 -3.09
N SER A 29 -8.46 -19.82 -2.03
CA SER A 29 -9.52 -19.96 -1.05
C SER A 29 -10.87 -19.68 -1.69
N SER A 30 -11.85 -20.59 -1.53
CA SER A 30 -13.19 -20.44 -2.11
C SER A 30 -13.94 -19.22 -1.56
N ASP A 31 -13.64 -18.83 -0.31
CA ASP A 31 -14.36 -17.77 0.38
C ASP A 31 -13.76 -16.38 0.12
N ILE A 32 -12.45 -16.32 -0.14
CA ILE A 32 -11.69 -15.06 -0.27
C ILE A 32 -10.65 -15.13 -1.39
N SER A 33 -11.04 -15.61 -2.58
CA SER A 33 -10.13 -15.74 -3.72
C SER A 33 -9.41 -14.44 -4.04
N PHE A 34 -8.10 -14.52 -4.28
CA PHE A 34 -7.24 -13.39 -4.62
C PHE A 34 -7.23 -12.26 -3.57
N TYR A 35 -7.40 -12.58 -2.32
CA TYR A 35 -7.50 -11.62 -1.20
C TYR A 35 -6.15 -11.03 -0.77
N ASN A 36 -5.25 -10.76 -1.68
CA ASN A 36 -3.97 -10.13 -1.39
C ASN A 36 -3.94 -8.61 -1.69
N PHE A 37 -4.89 -8.11 -2.50
CA PHE A 37 -4.97 -6.69 -2.88
C PHE A 37 -5.17 -5.73 -1.68
N PRO A 38 -5.91 -6.06 -0.60
CA PRO A 38 -6.11 -5.14 0.51
C PRO A 38 -4.82 -4.77 1.23
N TYR A 39 -3.82 -5.66 1.22
CA TYR A 39 -2.52 -5.38 1.85
C TYR A 39 -1.73 -4.31 1.10
N THR A 40 -1.71 -4.38 -0.22
CA THR A 40 -1.07 -3.36 -1.06
C THR A 40 -1.81 -2.02 -0.95
N PHE A 41 -3.14 -2.07 -1.01
CA PHE A 41 -3.98 -0.89 -0.83
C PHE A 41 -3.70 -0.23 0.53
N GLY A 42 -3.78 -0.99 1.63
CA GLY A 42 -3.56 -0.48 2.99
C GLY A 42 -2.17 0.11 3.19
N ASN A 43 -1.14 -0.52 2.63
CA ASN A 43 0.22 -0.02 2.72
C ASN A 43 0.40 1.32 1.99
N LEU A 44 -0.07 1.41 0.74
CA LEU A 44 -0.01 2.66 -0.04
C LEU A 44 -0.88 3.77 0.57
N PHE A 45 -2.05 3.41 1.09
CA PHE A 45 -2.92 4.36 1.79
C PHE A 45 -2.24 4.91 3.05
N ALA A 46 -1.66 4.05 3.88
CA ALA A 46 -0.93 4.45 5.09
C ALA A 46 0.27 5.36 4.76
N GLN A 47 1.04 5.04 3.71
CA GLN A 47 2.15 5.87 3.25
C GLN A 47 1.66 7.26 2.81
N GLY A 48 0.57 7.31 2.05
CA GLY A 48 -0.01 8.59 1.64
C GLY A 48 -0.53 9.42 2.82
N LEU A 49 -1.13 8.78 3.83
CA LEU A 49 -1.52 9.45 5.07
C LEU A 49 -0.32 9.99 5.85
N TYR A 50 0.77 9.23 5.88
CA TYR A 50 2.01 9.68 6.51
C TYR A 50 2.62 10.88 5.79
N ASN A 51 2.59 10.91 4.46
CA ASN A 51 3.01 12.07 3.68
C ASN A 51 2.21 13.32 4.04
N LEU A 52 0.88 13.20 4.14
CA LEU A 52 0.02 14.29 4.59
C LEU A 52 0.32 14.76 6.03
N TYR A 53 0.67 13.81 6.90
CA TYR A 53 1.13 14.17 8.25
C TYR A 53 2.44 14.95 8.22
N CYS A 54 3.41 14.54 7.41
CA CYS A 54 4.67 15.26 7.25
C CYS A 54 4.49 16.69 6.72
N GLU A 55 3.49 16.89 5.84
CA GLU A 55 3.16 18.20 5.28
C GLU A 55 2.40 19.11 6.25
N GLN A 56 1.46 18.56 7.01
CA GLN A 56 0.46 19.30 7.78
C GLN A 56 0.70 19.29 9.30
N GLY A 57 1.56 18.39 9.79
CA GLY A 57 1.88 18.24 11.19
C GLY A 57 0.68 17.92 12.07
N ASP A 58 0.63 18.52 13.26
CA ASP A 58 -0.40 18.24 14.26
C ASP A 58 -1.84 18.60 13.81
N ALA A 59 -1.98 19.50 12.85
CA ALA A 59 -3.29 19.84 12.28
C ALA A 59 -3.92 18.65 11.56
N PHE A 60 -3.12 17.77 10.95
CA PHE A 60 -3.59 16.54 10.34
C PHE A 60 -4.09 15.52 11.37
N VAL A 61 -3.43 15.40 12.53
CA VAL A 61 -3.70 14.39 13.55
C VAL A 61 -5.15 14.40 14.02
N ALA A 62 -5.73 15.58 14.21
CA ALA A 62 -7.14 15.69 14.64
C ALA A 62 -8.10 15.11 13.61
N ARG A 63 -7.90 15.41 12.32
CA ARG A 63 -8.72 14.87 11.21
C ARG A 63 -8.52 13.37 11.03
N TYR A 64 -7.28 12.90 11.15
CA TYR A 64 -6.95 11.48 11.08
C TYR A 64 -7.65 10.68 12.19
N LYS A 65 -7.63 11.17 13.44
CA LYS A 65 -8.35 10.53 14.55
C LYS A 65 -9.86 10.48 14.33
N GLU A 66 -10.44 11.54 13.75
CA GLU A 66 -11.87 11.58 13.45
C GLU A 66 -12.22 10.59 12.32
N MET A 67 -11.40 10.51 11.28
CA MET A 67 -11.54 9.49 10.24
C MET A 67 -11.54 8.08 10.86
N LEU A 68 -10.53 7.75 11.67
CA LEU A 68 -10.45 6.43 12.33
C LEU A 68 -11.70 6.11 13.18
N ARG A 69 -12.28 7.11 13.84
CA ARG A 69 -13.49 6.94 14.64
C ARG A 69 -14.71 6.58 13.77
N LEU A 70 -14.75 7.07 12.54
CA LEU A 70 -15.86 6.91 11.61
C LEU A 70 -15.68 5.74 10.62
N THR A 71 -14.48 5.24 10.44
CA THR A 71 -14.16 4.12 9.54
C THR A 71 -15.13 2.90 9.67
N PRO A 72 -15.64 2.51 10.87
CA PRO A 72 -16.57 1.38 10.95
C PRO A 72 -17.93 1.61 10.26
N VAL A 73 -18.28 2.85 9.95
CA VAL A 73 -19.59 3.24 9.36
C VAL A 73 -19.45 4.00 8.03
N HIS A 74 -18.23 4.30 7.61
CA HIS A 74 -17.91 4.97 6.35
C HIS A 74 -17.44 3.99 5.28
N THR A 75 -17.59 4.37 4.02
CA THR A 75 -16.85 3.77 2.92
C THR A 75 -15.42 4.34 2.90
N ILE A 76 -14.53 3.66 2.20
CA ILE A 76 -13.13 4.14 2.09
C ILE A 76 -13.04 5.48 1.33
N GLU A 77 -13.95 5.73 0.40
CA GLU A 77 -14.04 6.99 -0.33
C GLU A 77 -14.45 8.14 0.60
N GLU A 78 -15.38 7.89 1.53
CA GLU A 78 -15.80 8.86 2.53
C GLU A 78 -14.67 9.17 3.50
N ASP A 79 -13.93 8.16 3.95
CA ASP A 79 -12.74 8.32 4.78
C ASP A 79 -11.66 9.15 4.06
N GLY A 80 -11.41 8.88 2.78
CA GLY A 80 -10.50 9.67 1.95
C GLY A 80 -10.95 11.13 1.83
N ALA A 81 -12.23 11.34 1.54
CA ALA A 81 -12.81 12.69 1.38
C ALA A 81 -12.68 13.54 2.66
N MET A 82 -12.83 12.95 3.84
CA MET A 82 -12.61 13.65 5.13
C MET A 82 -11.20 14.23 5.26
N LEU A 83 -10.23 13.59 4.64
CA LEU A 83 -8.83 14.02 4.65
C LEU A 83 -8.45 14.88 3.44
N GLY A 84 -9.42 15.13 2.54
CA GLY A 84 -9.20 15.87 1.30
C GLY A 84 -8.57 15.03 0.18
N ILE A 85 -8.68 13.71 0.26
CA ILE A 85 -8.12 12.77 -0.69
C ILE A 85 -9.22 12.25 -1.62
N ASP A 86 -9.00 12.34 -2.91
CA ASP A 86 -9.80 11.63 -3.92
C ASP A 86 -9.08 10.33 -4.31
N LEU A 87 -9.53 9.22 -3.74
CA LEU A 87 -8.92 7.90 -3.97
C LEU A 87 -9.11 7.36 -5.39
N THR A 88 -9.97 7.99 -6.20
CA THR A 88 -10.15 7.63 -7.61
C THR A 88 -9.08 8.25 -8.51
N LYS A 89 -8.33 9.22 -8.01
CA LYS A 89 -7.23 9.89 -8.71
C LYS A 89 -5.90 9.19 -8.48
N LYS A 90 -5.03 9.28 -9.48
CA LYS A 90 -3.69 8.69 -9.41
C LYS A 90 -2.75 9.45 -8.46
N ASP A 91 -2.92 10.75 -8.35
CA ASP A 91 -1.96 11.65 -7.70
C ASP A 91 -1.60 11.21 -6.28
N PHE A 92 -2.60 10.81 -5.48
CA PHE A 92 -2.38 10.30 -4.13
C PHE A 92 -1.51 9.03 -4.11
N TRP A 93 -1.81 8.09 -5.02
CA TRP A 93 -1.09 6.82 -5.10
C TRP A 93 0.31 6.98 -5.67
N GLU A 94 0.48 7.86 -6.65
CA GLU A 94 1.79 8.21 -7.21
C GLU A 94 2.69 8.88 -6.17
N ALA A 95 2.13 9.77 -5.33
CA ALA A 95 2.86 10.37 -4.22
C ALA A 95 3.31 9.32 -3.19
N SER A 96 2.45 8.35 -2.85
CA SER A 96 2.80 7.25 -1.95
C SER A 96 3.92 6.38 -2.51
N LEU A 97 3.86 6.03 -3.79
CA LEU A 97 4.90 5.26 -4.48
C LEU A 97 6.22 6.02 -4.57
N LYS A 98 6.16 7.32 -4.81
CA LYS A 98 7.35 8.19 -4.86
C LYS A 98 8.09 8.20 -3.52
N SER A 99 7.38 8.33 -2.40
CA SER A 99 8.00 8.29 -1.07
C SER A 99 8.73 6.96 -0.82
N ILE A 100 8.11 5.83 -1.20
CA ILE A 100 8.76 4.51 -1.10
C ILE A 100 10.01 4.45 -1.98
N ALA A 101 9.95 4.99 -3.19
CA ALA A 101 11.12 5.04 -4.08
C ALA A 101 12.26 5.88 -3.49
N GLU A 102 11.95 7.01 -2.87
CA GLU A 102 12.93 7.86 -2.19
C GLU A 102 13.60 7.15 -1.01
N GLU A 103 12.84 6.38 -0.20
CA GLU A 103 13.38 5.54 0.88
C GLU A 103 14.32 4.45 0.34
N ILE A 104 13.97 3.80 -0.77
CA ILE A 104 14.82 2.81 -1.44
C ILE A 104 16.11 3.46 -1.94
N GLU A 105 16.02 4.64 -2.57
CA GLU A 105 17.19 5.37 -3.03
C GLU A 105 18.11 5.78 -1.87
N GLU A 106 17.55 6.18 -0.74
CA GLU A 106 18.32 6.48 0.48
C GLU A 106 19.04 5.23 0.98
N PHE A 107 18.34 4.10 1.08
CA PHE A 107 18.95 2.83 1.48
C PHE A 107 20.09 2.41 0.57
N CYS A 108 19.97 2.59 -0.75
CA CYS A 108 21.00 2.24 -1.72
C CYS A 108 22.26 3.14 -1.65
N ARG A 109 22.19 4.26 -0.92
CA ARG A 109 23.36 5.16 -0.69
C ARG A 109 24.14 4.83 0.56
N LEU A 110 23.59 3.98 1.44
CA LEU A 110 24.26 3.54 2.69
C LEU A 110 25.28 2.44 2.42
#